data_c3f2cea35ceccc0e64e20ab4b1179078
#
_entry.id   c3f2cea35ceccc0e64e20ab4b1179078
#
_cell.length_a   1.000
_cell.length_b   1.000
_cell.length_c   1.000
_cell.angle_alpha   90.00
_cell.angle_beta   90.00
_cell.angle_gamma   90.00
#
_symmetry.space_group_name_H-M   'P 1'
#
loop_
_entity.id
_entity.type
_entity.pdbx_description
1 polymer ?
#
loop_
_entity_poly.entity_id
_entity_poly.type
_entity_poly.pdbx_seq_one_letter_code
_entity_poly.pdbx_strand_id
1 'polypeptide(L)'
;MDLILWRHAEAVLERPDLDDLERPLTPKGERQAQRMAEWLNQRLAHSTRILASPALRCQQTAKCLGKKFKTLDALAPDAGAEALLLAARWPDANEPVLVVGHQPTLGLVASMLVAELAQPWALKKGAVLWLRDRDREGLVQVVLQAVQSPDLL
;
A
#
# COMPACT_ATOMS: atom_id res chain seq x y z
N MET A 1 -14.82 4.81 -5.13
CA MET A 1 -13.57 4.04 -5.39
C MET A 1 -12.66 4.15 -4.18
N ASP A 2 -12.26 3.05 -3.62
CA ASP A 2 -11.32 3.03 -2.49
C ASP A 2 -9.92 2.69 -3.00
N LEU A 3 -8.94 3.47 -2.55
CA LEU A 3 -7.53 3.19 -2.76
C LEU A 3 -6.87 2.98 -1.39
N ILE A 4 -6.35 1.78 -1.18
CA ILE A 4 -5.76 1.39 0.09
C ILE A 4 -4.26 1.22 -0.13
N LEU A 5 -3.48 2.04 0.55
CA LEU A 5 -2.02 2.05 0.45
C LEU A 5 -1.45 1.37 1.67
N TRP A 6 -0.80 0.22 1.48
CA TRP A 6 -0.24 -0.58 2.57
C TRP A 6 1.28 -0.66 2.41
N ARG A 7 1.99 -0.02 3.31
CA ARG A 7 3.45 -0.12 3.34
C ARG A 7 3.87 -1.50 3.83
N HIS A 8 4.86 -2.11 3.16
CA HIS A 8 5.42 -3.38 3.62
C HIS A 8 5.85 -3.28 5.08
N ALA A 9 5.78 -4.41 5.79
CA ALA A 9 6.21 -4.51 7.18
C ALA A 9 7.74 -4.46 7.31
N GLU A 10 8.25 -4.48 8.54
CA GLU A 10 9.67 -4.37 8.81
C GLU A 10 10.46 -5.46 8.09
N ALA A 11 11.47 -5.05 7.34
CA ALA A 11 12.37 -5.93 6.61
C ALA A 11 13.77 -5.87 7.22
N VAL A 12 14.59 -6.88 6.95
CA VAL A 12 16.00 -6.85 7.33
C VAL A 12 16.67 -5.63 6.71
N LEU A 13 17.69 -5.09 7.40
CA LEU A 13 18.40 -3.90 6.94
C LEU A 13 19.16 -4.18 5.64
N GLU A 14 19.35 -3.11 4.86
CA GLU A 14 20.19 -3.17 3.66
C GLU A 14 21.59 -3.65 4.01
N ARG A 15 22.12 -4.52 3.16
CA ARG A 15 23.49 -5.04 3.27
C ARG A 15 24.10 -5.11 1.89
N PRO A 16 25.45 -4.88 1.76
CA PRO A 16 26.11 -4.97 0.45
C PRO A 16 26.05 -6.36 -0.20
N ASP A 17 25.89 -7.42 0.61
CA ASP A 17 25.87 -8.82 0.18
C ASP A 17 24.47 -9.35 -0.14
N LEU A 18 23.43 -8.52 -0.03
CA LEU A 18 22.05 -8.90 -0.25
C LEU A 18 21.38 -7.94 -1.24
N ASP A 19 20.80 -8.48 -2.31
CA ASP A 19 20.00 -7.70 -3.24
C ASP A 19 18.82 -7.06 -2.50
N ASP A 20 18.59 -5.77 -2.72
CA ASP A 20 17.50 -5.05 -2.09
C ASP A 20 16.13 -5.73 -2.31
N LEU A 21 15.89 -6.26 -3.50
CA LEU A 21 14.65 -6.95 -3.82
C LEU A 21 14.46 -8.26 -3.06
N GLU A 22 15.54 -8.82 -2.52
CA GLU A 22 15.52 -10.09 -1.81
C GLU A 22 15.54 -9.95 -0.28
N ARG A 23 15.48 -8.72 0.23
CA ARG A 23 15.40 -8.50 1.69
C ARG A 23 14.07 -9.01 2.23
N PRO A 24 14.09 -10.01 3.13
CA PRO A 24 12.86 -10.55 3.71
C PRO A 24 12.36 -9.71 4.88
N LEU A 25 11.15 -9.98 5.32
CA LEU A 25 10.65 -9.45 6.57
C LEU A 25 11.45 -10.02 7.75
N THR A 26 11.58 -9.22 8.81
CA THR A 26 12.04 -9.71 10.10
C THR A 26 10.90 -10.48 10.80
N PRO A 27 11.18 -11.26 11.88
CA PRO A 27 10.11 -11.86 12.69
C PRO A 27 9.11 -10.82 13.22
N LYS A 28 9.60 -9.64 13.61
CA LYS A 28 8.73 -8.53 14.00
C LYS A 28 7.86 -8.06 12.83
N GLY A 29 8.45 -7.94 11.63
CA GLY A 29 7.73 -7.58 10.42
C GLY A 29 6.65 -8.57 10.05
N GLU A 30 6.93 -9.87 10.21
CA GLU A 30 5.92 -10.90 9.97
C GLU A 30 4.72 -10.74 10.89
N ARG A 31 4.94 -10.43 12.17
CA ARG A 31 3.86 -10.16 13.12
C ARG A 31 3.09 -8.89 12.77
N GLN A 32 3.79 -7.84 12.35
CA GLN A 32 3.13 -6.60 11.88
C GLN A 32 2.23 -6.87 10.70
N ALA A 33 2.73 -7.59 9.69
CA ALA A 33 1.98 -7.92 8.49
C ALA A 33 0.75 -8.78 8.82
N GLN A 34 0.90 -9.75 9.70
CA GLN A 34 -0.17 -10.64 10.13
C GLN A 34 -1.29 -9.86 10.82
N ARG A 35 -0.96 -9.01 11.77
CA ARG A 35 -1.94 -8.17 12.48
C ARG A 35 -2.70 -7.25 11.53
N MET A 36 -1.99 -6.60 10.64
CA MET A 36 -2.62 -5.68 9.70
C MET A 36 -3.49 -6.43 8.70
N ALA A 37 -3.04 -7.60 8.24
CA ALA A 37 -3.84 -8.44 7.34
C ALA A 37 -5.17 -8.86 7.98
N GLU A 38 -5.17 -9.20 9.25
CA GLU A 38 -6.40 -9.52 10.00
C GLU A 38 -7.34 -8.31 10.04
N TRP A 39 -6.80 -7.13 10.34
CA TRP A 39 -7.56 -5.89 10.36
C TRP A 39 -8.16 -5.57 8.99
N LEU A 40 -7.36 -5.70 7.92
CA LEU A 40 -7.80 -5.47 6.55
C LEU A 40 -8.88 -6.47 6.11
N ASN A 41 -8.68 -7.76 6.40
CA ASN A 41 -9.61 -8.81 5.98
C ASN A 41 -11.00 -8.67 6.59
N GLN A 42 -11.12 -8.00 7.73
CA GLN A 42 -12.42 -7.70 8.34
C GLN A 42 -13.15 -6.56 7.62
N ARG A 43 -12.47 -5.81 6.78
CA ARG A 43 -12.98 -4.55 6.20
C ARG A 43 -12.95 -4.49 4.67
N LEU A 44 -12.08 -5.26 4.03
CA LEU A 44 -11.95 -5.24 2.57
C LEU A 44 -13.19 -5.83 1.90
N ALA A 45 -13.66 -5.17 0.85
CA ALA A 45 -14.66 -5.74 -0.03
C ALA A 45 -14.07 -6.96 -0.77
N HIS A 46 -14.91 -7.96 -1.03
CA HIS A 46 -14.47 -9.17 -1.75
C HIS A 46 -13.94 -8.86 -3.16
N SER A 47 -14.45 -7.81 -3.77
CA SER A 47 -14.03 -7.36 -5.11
C SER A 47 -12.69 -6.64 -5.13
N THR A 48 -12.06 -6.40 -3.98
CA THR A 48 -10.81 -5.64 -3.90
C THR A 48 -9.70 -6.30 -4.72
N ARG A 49 -9.13 -5.53 -5.65
CA ARG A 49 -7.94 -5.93 -6.38
C ARG A 49 -6.72 -5.66 -5.51
N ILE A 50 -5.86 -6.66 -5.39
CA ILE A 50 -4.65 -6.56 -4.57
C ILE A 50 -3.44 -6.57 -5.49
N LEU A 51 -2.63 -5.53 -5.41
CA LEU A 51 -1.43 -5.33 -6.22
C LEU A 51 -0.23 -5.22 -5.28
N ALA A 52 0.89 -5.81 -5.65
CA ALA A 52 2.09 -5.79 -4.82
C ALA A 52 3.35 -5.55 -5.64
N SER A 53 4.31 -4.86 -5.04
CA SER A 53 5.67 -4.74 -5.53
C SER A 53 6.34 -6.12 -5.65
N PRO A 54 7.27 -6.30 -6.61
CA PRO A 54 8.03 -7.53 -6.72
C PRO A 54 9.04 -7.76 -5.59
N ALA A 55 9.35 -6.76 -4.78
CA ALA A 55 10.26 -6.91 -3.66
C ALA A 55 9.75 -7.96 -2.67
N LEU A 56 10.65 -8.83 -2.19
CA LEU A 56 10.28 -9.94 -1.31
C LEU A 56 9.51 -9.47 -0.07
N ARG A 57 9.93 -8.36 0.55
CA ARG A 57 9.25 -7.77 1.71
C ARG A 57 7.79 -7.41 1.44
N CYS A 58 7.48 -6.93 0.23
CA CYS A 58 6.10 -6.65 -0.18
C CYS A 58 5.33 -7.93 -0.49
N GLN A 59 5.97 -8.91 -1.12
CA GLN A 59 5.37 -10.22 -1.41
C GLN A 59 4.96 -10.93 -0.11
N GLN A 60 5.86 -10.95 0.87
CA GLN A 60 5.59 -11.56 2.17
C GLN A 60 4.49 -10.83 2.94
N THR A 61 4.48 -9.49 2.87
CA THR A 61 3.41 -8.70 3.48
C THR A 61 2.06 -9.04 2.85
N ALA A 62 1.97 -9.01 1.53
CA ALA A 62 0.73 -9.28 0.79
C ALA A 62 0.20 -10.70 1.03
N LYS A 63 1.08 -11.68 1.12
CA LYS A 63 0.70 -13.09 1.36
C LYS A 63 -0.07 -13.29 2.66
N CYS A 64 0.14 -12.42 3.66
CA CYS A 64 -0.57 -12.51 4.93
C CYS A 64 -2.08 -12.33 4.78
N LEU A 65 -2.55 -11.70 3.70
CA LEU A 65 -3.98 -11.55 3.43
C LEU A 65 -4.66 -12.90 3.10
N GLY A 66 -3.90 -13.90 2.64
CA GLY A 66 -4.47 -15.18 2.22
C GLY A 66 -5.34 -15.08 0.98
N LYS A 67 -5.14 -14.05 0.16
CA LYS A 67 -5.91 -13.77 -1.07
C LYS A 67 -4.98 -13.68 -2.26
N LYS A 68 -5.52 -13.91 -3.45
CA LYS A 68 -4.76 -13.72 -4.69
C LYS A 68 -4.38 -12.25 -4.85
N PHE A 69 -3.17 -12.01 -5.30
CA PHE A 69 -2.69 -10.69 -5.64
C PHE A 69 -1.83 -10.73 -6.89
N LYS A 70 -1.73 -9.60 -7.55
CA LYS A 70 -0.94 -9.44 -8.77
C LYS A 70 0.34 -8.68 -8.45
N THR A 71 1.47 -9.21 -8.91
CA THR A 71 2.78 -8.55 -8.80
C THR A 71 3.01 -7.67 -10.01
N LEU A 72 3.37 -6.40 -9.78
CA LEU A 72 3.60 -5.43 -10.86
C LEU A 72 4.93 -4.72 -10.69
N ASP A 73 5.73 -4.69 -11.74
CA ASP A 73 7.01 -3.94 -11.76
C ASP A 73 6.79 -2.44 -11.59
N ALA A 74 5.62 -1.95 -11.98
CA ALA A 74 5.22 -0.55 -11.78
C ALA A 74 5.19 -0.13 -10.30
N LEU A 75 5.22 -1.09 -9.37
CA LEU A 75 5.20 -0.87 -7.93
C LEU A 75 6.57 -1.14 -7.26
N ALA A 76 7.60 -1.39 -8.05
CA ALA A 76 8.96 -1.65 -7.55
C ALA A 76 9.47 -0.46 -6.72
N PRO A 77 10.51 -0.66 -5.88
CA PRO A 77 11.02 0.42 -5.02
C PRO A 77 11.38 1.70 -5.76
N ASP A 78 11.82 1.59 -7.01
CA ASP A 78 12.26 2.74 -7.82
C ASP A 78 11.12 3.38 -8.63
N ALA A 79 9.93 2.78 -8.63
CA ALA A 79 8.80 3.29 -9.38
C ALA A 79 8.17 4.51 -8.68
N GLY A 80 7.67 5.44 -9.49
CA GLY A 80 7.10 6.69 -8.98
C GLY A 80 5.60 6.62 -8.69
N ALA A 81 5.08 7.75 -8.18
CA ALA A 81 3.67 7.89 -7.85
C ALA A 81 2.75 7.72 -9.06
N GLU A 82 3.14 8.27 -10.21
CA GLU A 82 2.34 8.17 -11.45
C GLU A 82 2.18 6.72 -11.91
N ALA A 83 3.25 5.93 -11.83
CA ALA A 83 3.20 4.52 -12.19
C ALA A 83 2.23 3.74 -11.29
N LEU A 84 2.21 4.05 -10.00
CA LEU A 84 1.25 3.46 -9.05
C LEU A 84 -0.19 3.83 -9.42
N LEU A 85 -0.45 5.09 -9.68
CA LEU A 85 -1.80 5.57 -10.01
C LEU A 85 -2.32 4.94 -11.30
N LEU A 86 -1.46 4.78 -12.30
CA LEU A 86 -1.81 4.07 -13.54
C LEU A 86 -2.11 2.59 -13.28
N ALA A 87 -1.27 1.92 -12.48
CA ALA A 87 -1.47 0.52 -12.14
C ALA A 87 -2.78 0.30 -11.37
N ALA A 88 -3.12 1.20 -10.47
CA ALA A 88 -4.37 1.18 -9.71
C ALA A 88 -5.57 1.60 -10.55
N ARG A 89 -5.36 2.13 -11.74
CA ARG A 89 -6.40 2.72 -12.58
C ARG A 89 -7.20 3.80 -11.86
N TRP A 90 -6.49 4.60 -11.06
CA TRP A 90 -7.10 5.72 -10.34
C TRP A 90 -7.43 6.87 -11.32
N PRO A 91 -8.60 7.54 -11.21
CA PRO A 91 -9.73 7.22 -10.30
C PRO A 91 -10.80 6.32 -10.93
N ASP A 92 -10.53 5.72 -12.09
CA ASP A 92 -11.55 5.11 -12.95
C ASP A 92 -11.75 3.60 -12.70
N ALA A 93 -11.11 3.04 -11.68
CA ALA A 93 -11.31 1.63 -11.33
C ALA A 93 -12.74 1.37 -10.83
N ASN A 94 -13.29 0.22 -11.23
CA ASN A 94 -14.65 -0.17 -10.86
C ASN A 94 -14.72 -0.87 -9.50
N GLU A 95 -13.60 -1.35 -8.99
CA GLU A 95 -13.49 -2.02 -7.70
C GLU A 95 -12.41 -1.37 -6.83
N PRO A 96 -12.48 -1.54 -5.50
CA PRO A 96 -11.42 -1.07 -4.63
C PRO A 96 -10.07 -1.68 -4.99
N VAL A 97 -8.99 -0.94 -4.77
CA VAL A 97 -7.63 -1.39 -5.05
C VAL A 97 -6.78 -1.24 -3.79
N LEU A 98 -6.10 -2.32 -3.41
CA LEU A 98 -5.10 -2.31 -2.36
C LEU A 98 -3.72 -2.48 -2.98
N VAL A 99 -2.80 -1.58 -2.64
CA VAL A 99 -1.42 -1.59 -3.12
C VAL A 99 -0.48 -1.84 -1.96
N VAL A 100 0.33 -2.88 -2.05
CA VAL A 100 1.42 -3.15 -1.10
C VAL A 100 2.72 -2.63 -1.72
N GLY A 101 3.29 -1.61 -1.10
CA GLY A 101 4.42 -0.90 -1.70
C GLY A 101 5.37 -0.26 -0.72
N HIS A 102 6.02 0.79 -1.20
CA HIS A 102 7.19 1.40 -0.59
C HIS A 102 7.00 2.89 -0.30
N GLN A 103 7.79 3.39 0.65
CA GLN A 103 8.05 4.81 0.79
C GLN A 103 9.26 5.20 -0.08
N PRO A 104 9.32 6.42 -0.60
CA PRO A 104 8.37 7.52 -0.37
C PRO A 104 7.13 7.50 -1.27
N THR A 105 7.01 6.55 -2.18
CA THR A 105 5.96 6.51 -3.21
C THR A 105 4.55 6.58 -2.61
N LEU A 106 4.25 5.75 -1.59
CA LEU A 106 2.92 5.73 -0.99
C LEU A 106 2.56 7.06 -0.35
N GLY A 107 3.49 7.68 0.37
CA GLY A 107 3.29 8.99 0.97
C GLY A 107 3.10 10.09 -0.06
N LEU A 108 3.82 10.04 -1.18
CA LEU A 108 3.64 10.97 -2.29
C LEU A 108 2.26 10.82 -2.93
N VAL A 109 1.83 9.61 -3.19
CA VAL A 109 0.49 9.34 -3.74
C VAL A 109 -0.58 9.91 -2.81
N ALA A 110 -0.49 9.61 -1.52
CA ALA A 110 -1.46 10.08 -0.53
C ALA A 110 -1.55 11.61 -0.51
N SER A 111 -0.42 12.29 -0.44
CA SER A 111 -0.39 13.75 -0.39
C SER A 111 -0.90 14.39 -1.68
N MET A 112 -0.55 13.83 -2.83
CA MET A 112 -1.05 14.32 -4.12
C MET A 112 -2.57 14.23 -4.21
N LEU A 113 -3.15 13.13 -3.73
CA LEU A 113 -4.59 12.90 -3.81
C LEU A 113 -5.37 13.70 -2.76
N VAL A 114 -4.86 13.82 -1.54
CA VAL A 114 -5.56 14.48 -0.43
C VAL A 114 -5.30 15.98 -0.41
N ALA A 115 -4.05 16.39 -0.61
CA ALA A 115 -3.61 17.77 -0.45
C ALA A 115 -3.29 18.49 -1.78
N GLU A 116 -3.39 17.79 -2.91
CA GLU A 116 -3.05 18.32 -4.23
C GLU A 116 -1.61 18.85 -4.31
N LEU A 117 -0.73 18.31 -3.47
CA LEU A 117 0.66 18.72 -3.36
C LEU A 117 1.54 17.50 -3.10
N ALA A 118 2.57 17.31 -3.93
CA ALA A 118 3.48 16.20 -3.77
C ALA A 118 4.41 16.42 -2.57
N GLN A 119 4.13 15.74 -1.47
CA GLN A 119 4.94 15.72 -0.25
C GLN A 119 5.17 14.28 0.20
N PRO A 120 6.37 13.93 0.66
CA PRO A 120 6.65 12.56 1.09
C PRO A 120 6.11 12.31 2.51
N TRP A 121 4.79 12.17 2.64
CA TRP A 121 4.18 11.85 3.94
C TRP A 121 4.75 10.51 4.43
N ALA A 122 5.14 10.49 5.70
CA ALA A 122 5.74 9.31 6.30
C ALA A 122 4.67 8.37 6.84
N LEU A 123 4.67 7.12 6.31
CA LEU A 123 3.90 6.02 6.86
C LEU A 123 4.84 5.10 7.62
N LYS A 124 4.40 4.59 8.76
CA LYS A 124 5.13 3.56 9.48
C LYS A 124 5.17 2.25 8.69
N LYS A 125 6.19 1.45 8.95
CA LYS A 125 6.29 0.09 8.39
C LYS A 125 5.05 -0.72 8.76
N GLY A 126 4.43 -1.34 7.77
CA GLY A 126 3.20 -2.09 7.97
C GLY A 126 1.92 -1.26 8.07
N ALA A 127 2.01 0.06 8.05
CA ALA A 127 0.84 0.92 8.18
C ALA A 127 0.02 0.99 6.89
N VAL A 128 -1.25 1.27 7.07
CA VAL A 128 -2.25 1.42 6.00
C VAL A 128 -2.76 2.86 5.99
N LEU A 129 -2.90 3.40 4.80
CA LEU A 129 -3.59 4.66 4.55
C LEU A 129 -4.70 4.38 3.55
N TRP A 130 -5.94 4.60 3.95
CA TRP A 130 -7.14 4.25 3.17
C TRP A 130 -7.81 5.52 2.67
N LEU A 131 -7.88 5.66 1.36
CA LEU A 131 -8.49 6.81 0.70
C LEU A 131 -9.78 6.39 -0.01
N ARG A 132 -10.70 7.32 -0.11
CA ARG A 132 -11.94 7.14 -0.87
C ARG A 132 -12.22 8.40 -1.67
N ASP A 133 -12.48 8.25 -2.97
CA ASP A 133 -13.02 9.37 -3.73
C ASP A 133 -14.53 9.44 -3.52
N ARG A 134 -15.03 10.66 -3.48
CA ARG A 134 -16.46 10.95 -3.44
C ARG A 134 -16.76 12.01 -4.48
N ASP A 135 -17.84 11.81 -5.23
CA ASP A 135 -18.42 12.84 -6.08
C ASP A 135 -19.50 13.57 -5.28
N ARG A 136 -19.30 14.86 -5.06
CA ARG A 136 -20.32 15.73 -4.48
C ARG A 136 -20.59 16.86 -5.46
N GLU A 137 -21.78 16.86 -6.05
CA GLU A 137 -22.25 17.92 -6.95
C GLU A 137 -21.28 18.19 -8.12
N GLY A 138 -20.74 17.12 -8.71
CA GLY A 138 -19.80 17.21 -9.82
C GLY A 138 -18.36 17.49 -9.43
N LEU A 139 -18.05 17.64 -8.12
CA LEU A 139 -16.71 17.83 -7.61
C LEU A 139 -16.20 16.52 -6.99
N VAL A 140 -15.09 16.01 -7.51
CA VAL A 140 -14.42 14.83 -6.94
C VAL A 140 -13.60 15.28 -5.73
N GLN A 141 -13.91 14.70 -4.58
CA GLN A 141 -13.18 14.94 -3.34
C GLN A 141 -12.57 13.62 -2.86
N VAL A 142 -11.29 13.65 -2.53
CA VAL A 142 -10.61 12.50 -1.90
C VAL A 142 -10.69 12.64 -0.39
N VAL A 143 -11.22 11.60 0.25
CA VAL A 143 -11.41 11.58 1.70
C VAL A 143 -10.44 10.59 2.32
N LEU A 144 -9.82 11.00 3.43
CA LEU A 144 -9.01 10.13 4.26
C LEU A 144 -9.94 9.26 5.10
N GLN A 145 -10.11 8.00 4.70
CA GLN A 145 -11.05 7.07 5.33
C GLN A 145 -10.49 6.49 6.63
N ALA A 146 -9.21 6.11 6.62
CA ALA A 146 -8.54 5.57 7.79
C ALA A 146 -7.01 5.66 7.63
N VAL A 147 -6.32 5.81 8.74
CA VAL A 147 -4.88 5.57 8.87
C VAL A 147 -4.72 4.62 10.04
N GLN A 148 -4.08 3.47 9.81
CA GLN A 148 -3.90 2.47 10.85
C GLN A 148 -2.49 1.92 10.84
N SER A 149 -1.93 1.74 12.01
CA SER A 149 -0.58 1.23 12.22
C SER A 149 -0.64 -0.07 13.02
N PRO A 150 0.23 -1.06 12.70
CA PRO A 150 0.16 -2.35 13.40
C PRO A 150 0.45 -2.26 14.90
N ASP A 151 1.22 -1.26 15.33
CA ASP A 151 1.52 -1.05 16.76
C ASP A 151 0.37 -0.45 17.56
N LEU A 152 -0.71 -0.06 16.92
CA LEU A 152 -1.93 0.44 17.57
C LEU A 152 -3.07 -0.59 17.61
N LEU A 153 -2.80 -1.77 17.11
CA LEU A 153 -3.80 -2.86 17.08
C LEU A 153 -3.71 -3.78 18.29
#